data_5419da9435ea74f6761d4e0f1d41c06c
#
_entry.id   5419da9435ea74f6761d4e0f1d41c06c
#
_cell.length_a   1.000
_cell.length_b   1.000
_cell.length_c   1.000
_cell.angle_alpha   90.00
_cell.angle_beta   90.00
_cell.angle_gamma   90.00
#
_symmetry.space_group_name_H-M   'P 1'
#
loop_
_entity.id
_entity.type
_entity.pdbx_description
1 polymer ?
#
loop_
_entity_poly.entity_id
_entity_poly.type
_entity_poly.pdbx_seq_one_letter_code
_entity_poly.pdbx_strand_id
1 'polypeptide(L)'
;MAGREITVYRDFRRGLNVDVAPHLLDDTELVVAKNIELGLRGALRTRKGVVRLNQTSYGAPVTQLFEWPRDDGSVWLMAVVGNKLCRIDPATGSKTDVATVARPTVGYFVFQDKLYFVDGNGFYVYNGTTTVAVTPKDHPENDMTPIRRCTMLVRHPKSFRFFAAGDPQHRSTLYYSEPNEPDFWKGTSKLVPSQADGAITGLALLADAVLVFFTNAVWVWRGIDPDEDVIWERLSAPEGTAAPGSIALTPMSMTFLGAGGLWVMSPSALGLSGEIRSDGQAFINVSDNRVNSLLASITQRDKVAAAYDARRQKYLLTFTTKATGGNDRILEYDWSLGSFVLHEGIPAHSLLYTQAGDTLAGIDGYVLRLNDGNLDFDGIPQPIAMEVLTPPYNPAPMTPKQFQRLLVTFSKTSEQMSLPCDVIVDGATVLSIDLAQYVDTPAHTDIVTARVPMHVNGESLQLRFAVEQLDPVTLYAWAFEWVPLWRKGKQI
;
A
#
# COMPACT_ATOMS: atom_id res chain seq x y z
N MET A 1 -48.75 -21.08 -7.76
CA MET A 1 -47.32 -21.35 -8.05
C MET A 1 -46.55 -20.17 -7.50
N ALA A 2 -45.58 -20.39 -6.62
CA ALA A 2 -44.68 -19.29 -6.22
C ALA A 2 -43.95 -18.81 -7.47
N GLY A 3 -43.98 -17.50 -7.73
CA GLY A 3 -43.28 -16.92 -8.87
C GLY A 3 -41.80 -17.14 -8.74
N ARG A 4 -41.09 -17.26 -9.87
CA ARG A 4 -39.64 -17.19 -9.89
C ARG A 4 -39.21 -15.77 -9.56
N GLU A 5 -38.22 -15.62 -8.70
CA GLU A 5 -37.58 -14.35 -8.36
C GLU A 5 -36.15 -14.33 -8.90
N ILE A 6 -35.68 -13.15 -9.29
CA ILE A 6 -34.31 -12.93 -9.77
C ILE A 6 -33.70 -11.84 -8.92
N THR A 7 -32.56 -12.14 -8.29
CA THR A 7 -31.76 -11.14 -7.55
C THR A 7 -30.43 -10.95 -8.26
N VAL A 8 -30.08 -9.71 -8.55
CA VAL A 8 -28.90 -9.33 -9.34
C VAL A 8 -27.91 -8.57 -8.48
N TYR A 9 -26.64 -8.96 -8.51
CA TYR A 9 -25.51 -8.34 -7.84
C TYR A 9 -24.52 -7.83 -8.91
N ARG A 10 -24.16 -6.56 -8.88
CA ARG A 10 -23.34 -5.92 -9.93
C ARG A 10 -22.46 -4.78 -9.42
N ASP A 11 -22.38 -4.61 -8.11
CA ASP A 11 -21.55 -3.59 -7.50
C ASP A 11 -20.71 -4.23 -6.40
N PHE A 12 -19.38 -4.22 -6.58
CA PHE A 12 -18.43 -4.85 -5.65
C PHE A 12 -17.37 -3.84 -5.22
N ARG A 13 -17.69 -2.54 -5.29
CA ARG A 13 -16.75 -1.44 -5.07
C ARG A 13 -16.24 -1.33 -3.64
N ARG A 14 -16.93 -1.93 -2.67
CA ARG A 14 -16.47 -1.89 -1.28
C ARG A 14 -15.28 -2.82 -1.00
N GLY A 15 -15.00 -3.78 -1.89
CA GLY A 15 -13.80 -4.61 -1.87
C GLY A 15 -13.69 -5.51 -0.63
N LEU A 16 -12.47 -5.75 -0.18
CA LEU A 16 -12.14 -6.68 0.90
C LEU A 16 -12.63 -6.19 2.26
N ASN A 17 -13.29 -7.08 3.00
CA ASN A 17 -13.59 -6.91 4.41
C ASN A 17 -13.38 -8.24 5.14
N VAL A 18 -12.41 -8.27 6.06
CA VAL A 18 -12.04 -9.44 6.87
C VAL A 18 -12.33 -9.28 8.35
N ASP A 19 -12.83 -8.12 8.77
CA ASP A 19 -13.10 -7.81 10.18
C ASP A 19 -14.53 -8.14 10.57
N VAL A 20 -15.44 -8.12 9.61
CA VAL A 20 -16.87 -8.41 9.81
C VAL A 20 -17.15 -9.87 9.44
N ALA A 21 -18.00 -10.53 10.22
CA ALA A 21 -18.39 -11.90 9.92
C ALA A 21 -19.09 -11.98 8.53
N PRO A 22 -18.81 -13.00 7.71
CA PRO A 22 -19.27 -13.04 6.30
C PRO A 22 -20.77 -12.83 6.12
N HIS A 23 -21.60 -13.29 7.02
CA HIS A 23 -23.06 -13.16 6.96
C HIS A 23 -23.61 -11.77 7.35
N LEU A 24 -22.74 -10.88 7.83
CA LEU A 24 -23.06 -9.47 8.18
C LEU A 24 -22.46 -8.48 7.18
N LEU A 25 -21.71 -8.97 6.19
CA LEU A 25 -21.17 -8.13 5.14
C LEU A 25 -22.27 -7.54 4.25
N ASP A 26 -22.01 -6.34 3.77
CA ASP A 26 -22.82 -5.73 2.71
C ASP A 26 -22.65 -6.52 1.39
N ASP A 27 -23.69 -6.59 0.59
CA ASP A 27 -23.67 -7.29 -0.71
C ASP A 27 -22.63 -6.74 -1.70
N THR A 28 -22.09 -5.55 -1.43
CA THR A 28 -21.04 -4.89 -2.23
C THR A 28 -19.62 -5.16 -1.73
N GLU A 29 -19.48 -5.85 -0.59
CA GLU A 29 -18.21 -6.26 0.01
C GLU A 29 -17.81 -7.68 -0.42
N LEU A 30 -16.57 -8.05 -0.18
CA LEU A 30 -16.02 -9.37 -0.50
C LEU A 30 -15.30 -9.96 0.72
N VAL A 31 -15.50 -11.24 0.96
CA VAL A 31 -14.78 -12.00 1.99
C VAL A 31 -13.33 -12.23 1.58
N VAL A 32 -13.09 -12.46 0.28
CA VAL A 32 -11.77 -12.56 -0.34
C VAL A 32 -11.75 -11.70 -1.59
N ALA A 33 -10.72 -10.86 -1.70
CA ALA A 33 -10.48 -9.98 -2.84
C ALA A 33 -8.97 -9.97 -3.13
N LYS A 34 -8.49 -11.02 -3.83
CA LYS A 34 -7.07 -11.21 -4.11
C LYS A 34 -6.75 -11.03 -5.58
N ASN A 35 -5.67 -10.27 -5.84
CA ASN A 35 -5.14 -10.03 -7.18
C ASN A 35 -6.20 -9.52 -8.15
N ILE A 36 -7.06 -8.61 -7.68
CA ILE A 36 -8.08 -7.95 -8.47
C ILE A 36 -7.91 -6.44 -8.50
N GLU A 37 -8.51 -5.81 -9.47
CA GLU A 37 -8.78 -4.37 -9.53
C GLU A 37 -10.28 -4.14 -9.43
N LEU A 38 -10.67 -3.15 -8.64
CA LEU A 38 -12.05 -2.71 -8.51
C LEU A 38 -12.34 -1.63 -9.55
N GLY A 39 -13.32 -1.90 -10.42
CA GLY A 39 -13.77 -0.90 -11.38
C GLY A 39 -14.71 0.14 -10.75
N LEU A 40 -14.64 1.39 -11.20
CA LEU A 40 -15.52 2.48 -10.73
C LEU A 40 -17.02 2.17 -10.89
N ARG A 41 -17.37 1.24 -11.76
CA ARG A 41 -18.76 0.78 -12.00
C ARG A 41 -19.09 -0.55 -11.34
N GLY A 42 -18.25 -1.01 -10.42
CA GLY A 42 -18.47 -2.21 -9.63
C GLY A 42 -17.95 -3.52 -10.24
N ALA A 43 -17.36 -3.52 -11.43
CA ALA A 43 -16.76 -4.71 -12.02
C ALA A 43 -15.48 -5.11 -11.27
N LEU A 44 -15.19 -6.42 -11.22
CA LEU A 44 -13.96 -7.00 -10.71
C LEU A 44 -13.10 -7.47 -11.88
N ARG A 45 -11.84 -7.07 -11.90
CA ARG A 45 -10.91 -7.49 -12.96
C ARG A 45 -9.66 -8.10 -12.32
N THR A 46 -9.06 -9.10 -12.96
CA THR A 46 -7.68 -9.51 -12.64
C THR A 46 -6.77 -8.29 -12.65
N ARG A 47 -5.93 -8.10 -11.62
CA ARG A 47 -4.98 -6.98 -11.59
C ARG A 47 -4.06 -7.01 -12.79
N LYS A 48 -3.47 -5.90 -13.09
CA LYS A 48 -2.38 -5.86 -14.06
C LYS A 48 -1.14 -6.57 -13.53
N GLY A 49 -0.30 -7.00 -14.45
CA GLY A 49 0.93 -7.70 -14.17
C GLY A 49 2.08 -6.78 -13.76
N VAL A 50 3.27 -7.35 -13.79
CA VAL A 50 4.53 -6.67 -13.47
C VAL A 50 5.57 -6.94 -14.54
N VAL A 51 6.48 -6.00 -14.77
CA VAL A 51 7.60 -6.12 -15.69
C VAL A 51 8.90 -5.79 -14.98
N ARG A 52 9.93 -6.61 -15.18
CA ARG A 52 11.28 -6.34 -14.66
C ARG A 52 11.92 -5.16 -15.35
N LEU A 53 12.50 -4.25 -14.58
CA LEU A 53 13.32 -3.17 -15.08
C LEU A 53 14.71 -3.70 -15.51
N ASN A 54 15.33 -4.55 -14.68
CA ASN A 54 16.62 -5.18 -14.95
C ASN A 54 16.44 -6.63 -15.38
N GLN A 55 17.13 -7.02 -16.44
CA GLN A 55 17.11 -8.40 -16.96
C GLN A 55 18.00 -9.35 -16.14
N THR A 56 19.11 -8.83 -15.62
CA THR A 56 20.06 -9.58 -14.80
C THR A 56 19.88 -9.23 -13.32
N SER A 57 19.83 -10.26 -12.48
CA SER A 57 19.71 -10.07 -11.03
C SER A 57 20.89 -9.26 -10.47
N TYR A 58 20.60 -8.34 -9.56
CA TYR A 58 21.64 -7.61 -8.79
C TYR A 58 22.31 -8.47 -7.70
N GLY A 59 21.80 -9.68 -7.45
CA GLY A 59 22.35 -10.62 -6.47
C GLY A 59 22.07 -10.31 -5.00
N ALA A 60 21.28 -9.29 -4.71
CA ALA A 60 20.91 -8.89 -3.34
C ALA A 60 19.53 -8.18 -3.33
N PRO A 61 18.82 -8.15 -2.19
CA PRO A 61 17.53 -7.48 -2.06
C PRO A 61 17.63 -5.97 -2.35
N VAL A 62 16.60 -5.44 -3.02
CA VAL A 62 16.43 -3.99 -3.25
C VAL A 62 15.52 -3.45 -2.14
N THR A 63 16.14 -2.93 -1.10
CA THR A 63 15.46 -2.59 0.17
C THR A 63 15.00 -1.15 0.28
N GLN A 64 15.48 -0.28 -0.61
CA GLN A 64 15.03 1.09 -0.73
C GLN A 64 15.10 1.55 -2.19
N LEU A 65 14.11 2.32 -2.61
CA LEU A 65 14.06 3.01 -3.90
C LEU A 65 13.70 4.47 -3.64
N PHE A 66 14.38 5.41 -4.31
CA PHE A 66 14.04 6.81 -4.26
C PHE A 66 14.56 7.56 -5.50
N GLU A 67 14.04 8.74 -5.76
CA GLU A 67 14.48 9.60 -6.84
C GLU A 67 15.37 10.73 -6.33
N TRP A 68 16.39 11.04 -7.10
CA TRP A 68 17.22 12.21 -6.95
C TRP A 68 17.02 13.14 -8.15
N PRO A 69 16.14 14.17 -8.03
CA PRO A 69 16.01 15.22 -9.04
C PRO A 69 17.27 16.07 -9.05
N ARG A 70 17.79 16.29 -10.26
CA ARG A 70 19.00 17.07 -10.53
C ARG A 70 18.66 18.46 -11.02
N ASP A 71 19.59 19.41 -10.85
CA ASP A 71 19.41 20.81 -11.31
C ASP A 71 19.36 20.93 -12.84
N ASP A 72 19.88 19.95 -13.58
CA ASP A 72 19.80 19.86 -15.05
C ASP A 72 18.43 19.35 -15.55
N GLY A 73 17.49 19.08 -14.64
CA GLY A 73 16.17 18.56 -14.94
C GLY A 73 16.10 17.04 -15.12
N SER A 74 17.23 16.33 -15.07
CA SER A 74 17.24 14.87 -15.03
C SER A 74 16.81 14.33 -13.67
N VAL A 75 16.26 13.12 -13.64
CA VAL A 75 15.89 12.43 -12.40
C VAL A 75 16.64 11.10 -12.34
N TRP A 76 17.43 10.92 -11.30
CA TRP A 76 18.17 9.67 -11.11
C TRP A 76 17.43 8.73 -10.18
N LEU A 77 17.24 7.49 -10.63
CA LEU A 77 16.71 6.44 -9.77
C LEU A 77 17.83 5.90 -8.89
N MET A 78 17.65 6.03 -7.60
CA MET A 78 18.56 5.55 -6.57
C MET A 78 17.97 4.36 -5.83
N ALA A 79 18.82 3.42 -5.42
CA ALA A 79 18.41 2.24 -4.70
C ALA A 79 19.44 1.83 -3.64
N VAL A 80 18.98 1.20 -2.57
CA VAL A 80 19.86 0.39 -1.71
C VAL A 80 19.68 -1.07 -2.10
N VAL A 81 20.77 -1.68 -2.57
CA VAL A 81 20.83 -3.08 -3.02
C VAL A 81 21.81 -3.83 -2.11
N GLY A 82 21.28 -4.66 -1.22
CA GLY A 82 22.08 -5.27 -0.17
C GLY A 82 22.73 -4.22 0.76
N ASN A 83 24.07 -4.11 0.70
CA ASN A 83 24.83 -3.12 1.44
C ASN A 83 25.44 -2.01 0.55
N LYS A 84 24.84 -1.77 -0.62
CA LYS A 84 25.30 -0.76 -1.57
C LYS A 84 24.20 0.26 -1.87
N LEU A 85 24.53 1.53 -1.74
CA LEU A 85 23.78 2.61 -2.39
C LEU A 85 24.19 2.62 -3.86
N CYS A 86 23.22 2.56 -4.76
CA CYS A 86 23.42 2.44 -6.20
C CYS A 86 22.57 3.47 -6.94
N ARG A 87 23.03 3.85 -8.13
CA ARG A 87 22.25 4.49 -9.16
C ARG A 87 21.77 3.41 -10.15
N ILE A 88 20.50 3.44 -10.53
CA ILE A 88 19.90 2.57 -11.54
C ILE A 88 19.57 3.39 -12.79
N ASP A 89 19.95 2.91 -13.95
CA ASP A 89 19.49 3.45 -15.23
C ASP A 89 18.07 2.90 -15.52
N PRO A 90 17.04 3.74 -15.56
CA PRO A 90 15.67 3.27 -15.76
C PRO A 90 15.41 2.70 -17.17
N ALA A 91 16.25 2.99 -18.16
CA ALA A 91 16.10 2.47 -19.51
C ALA A 91 16.66 1.06 -19.68
N THR A 92 17.77 0.76 -19.01
CA THR A 92 18.49 -0.53 -19.15
C THR A 92 18.39 -1.42 -17.93
N GLY A 93 18.00 -0.86 -16.77
CA GLY A 93 18.04 -1.54 -15.48
C GLY A 93 19.46 -1.80 -14.97
N SER A 94 20.50 -1.22 -15.60
CA SER A 94 21.87 -1.39 -15.10
C SER A 94 22.10 -0.58 -13.84
N LYS A 95 22.85 -1.15 -12.87
CA LYS A 95 23.22 -0.45 -11.63
C LYS A 95 24.67 0.01 -11.64
N THR A 96 24.92 1.16 -11.04
CA THR A 96 26.23 1.70 -10.73
C THR A 96 26.36 1.89 -9.23
N ASP A 97 27.35 1.28 -8.60
CA ASP A 97 27.58 1.42 -7.16
C ASP A 97 28.09 2.83 -6.83
N VAL A 98 27.49 3.44 -5.83
CA VAL A 98 27.80 4.82 -5.36
C VAL A 98 28.57 4.80 -4.05
N ALA A 99 28.11 3.99 -3.09
CA ALA A 99 28.73 3.86 -1.78
C ALA A 99 28.42 2.50 -1.14
N THR A 100 29.26 2.09 -0.19
CA THR A 100 28.90 1.03 0.76
C THR A 100 28.16 1.65 1.93
N VAL A 101 27.04 1.06 2.36
CA VAL A 101 26.21 1.54 3.46
C VAL A 101 26.09 0.49 4.55
N ALA A 102 25.94 0.94 5.79
CA ALA A 102 25.88 0.05 6.95
C ALA A 102 24.48 -0.53 7.19
N ARG A 103 23.45 0.00 6.55
CA ARG A 103 22.05 -0.37 6.77
C ARG A 103 21.32 -0.61 5.45
N PRO A 104 20.22 -1.39 5.48
CA PRO A 104 19.39 -1.66 4.30
C PRO A 104 18.60 -0.43 3.82
N THR A 105 18.59 0.66 4.59
CA THR A 105 17.96 1.93 4.22
C THR A 105 18.84 3.08 4.68
N VAL A 106 18.79 4.21 3.96
CA VAL A 106 19.50 5.44 4.28
C VAL A 106 18.50 6.58 4.45
N GLY A 107 18.75 7.46 5.43
CA GLY A 107 18.10 8.76 5.49
C GLY A 107 18.79 9.71 4.52
N TYR A 108 18.07 10.49 3.75
CA TYR A 108 18.66 11.35 2.73
C TYR A 108 17.91 12.67 2.53
N PHE A 109 18.60 13.63 1.95
CA PHE A 109 18.02 14.82 1.32
C PHE A 109 18.90 15.27 0.14
N VAL A 110 18.31 16.09 -0.72
CA VAL A 110 19.00 16.72 -1.85
C VAL A 110 19.20 18.20 -1.54
N PHE A 111 20.43 18.69 -1.77
CA PHE A 111 20.78 20.11 -1.60
C PHE A 111 21.90 20.50 -2.56
N GLN A 112 21.74 21.59 -3.31
CA GLN A 112 22.72 22.11 -4.29
C GLN A 112 23.24 21.02 -5.23
N ASP A 113 22.32 20.30 -5.86
CA ASP A 113 22.60 19.21 -6.79
C ASP A 113 23.51 18.10 -6.23
N LYS A 114 23.47 17.89 -4.90
CA LYS A 114 24.17 16.83 -4.20
C LYS A 114 23.20 16.02 -3.34
N LEU A 115 23.47 14.73 -3.25
CA LEU A 115 22.75 13.82 -2.38
C LEU A 115 23.52 13.67 -1.05
N TYR A 116 22.90 14.12 0.03
CA TYR A 116 23.39 13.91 1.39
C TYR A 116 22.66 12.74 2.02
N PHE A 117 23.40 11.84 2.69
CA PHE A 117 22.79 10.69 3.32
C PHE A 117 23.50 10.22 4.59
N VAL A 118 22.73 9.60 5.50
CA VAL A 118 23.19 8.93 6.70
C VAL A 118 22.81 7.45 6.66
N ASP A 119 23.65 6.59 7.23
CA ASP A 119 23.45 5.15 7.30
C ASP A 119 23.54 4.58 8.73
N GLY A 120 23.57 5.46 9.74
CA GLY A 120 23.76 5.10 11.15
C GLY A 120 25.22 4.93 11.57
N ASN A 121 26.17 5.02 10.64
CA ASN A 121 27.60 4.92 10.88
C ASN A 121 28.39 6.11 10.33
N GLY A 122 27.77 6.91 9.45
CA GLY A 122 28.39 8.08 8.87
C GLY A 122 27.39 9.05 8.25
N PHE A 123 27.88 10.25 7.96
CA PHE A 123 27.17 11.26 7.18
C PHE A 123 27.98 11.57 5.94
N TYR A 124 27.41 11.37 4.78
CA TYR A 124 28.09 11.38 3.49
C TYR A 124 27.40 12.32 2.51
N VAL A 125 28.19 12.76 1.52
CA VAL A 125 27.70 13.52 0.36
C VAL A 125 28.19 12.86 -0.93
N TYR A 126 27.27 12.67 -1.87
CA TYR A 126 27.53 12.21 -3.23
C TYR A 126 27.23 13.34 -4.22
N ASN A 127 28.21 13.72 -5.03
CA ASN A 127 28.12 14.83 -5.99
C ASN A 127 27.75 14.38 -7.42
N GLY A 128 27.37 13.11 -7.60
CA GLY A 128 27.12 12.52 -8.90
C GLY A 128 28.29 11.74 -9.49
N THR A 129 29.49 11.87 -8.89
CA THR A 129 30.72 11.17 -9.33
C THR A 129 31.38 10.45 -8.17
N THR A 130 31.56 11.13 -7.06
CA THR A 130 32.28 10.61 -5.88
C THR A 130 31.47 10.78 -4.61
N THR A 131 31.60 9.83 -3.69
CA THR A 131 31.05 9.90 -2.34
C THR A 131 32.17 10.19 -1.35
N VAL A 132 31.96 11.18 -0.49
CA VAL A 132 32.89 11.54 0.59
C VAL A 132 32.11 11.75 1.89
N ALA A 133 32.79 11.56 3.04
CA ALA A 133 32.22 11.96 4.32
C ALA A 133 32.07 13.49 4.38
N VAL A 134 30.95 13.96 4.95
CA VAL A 134 30.74 15.40 5.15
C VAL A 134 31.76 15.89 6.18
N THR A 135 32.58 16.89 5.77
CA THR A 135 33.56 17.53 6.64
C THR A 135 32.84 18.56 7.49
N PRO A 136 32.94 18.50 8.83
CA PRO A 136 32.35 19.50 9.70
C PRO A 136 32.92 20.90 9.39
N LYS A 137 32.08 21.92 9.38
CA LYS A 137 32.49 23.31 9.35
C LYS A 137 33.35 23.59 10.60
N ASP A 138 34.47 24.27 10.41
CA ASP A 138 35.37 24.65 11.52
C ASP A 138 34.71 25.75 12.36
N HIS A 139 34.05 25.33 13.43
CA HIS A 139 33.36 26.20 14.39
C HIS A 139 33.28 25.49 15.75
N PRO A 140 33.57 26.18 16.86
CA PRO A 140 33.64 25.57 18.19
C PRO A 140 32.34 24.98 18.70
N GLU A 141 31.19 25.43 18.20
CA GLU A 141 29.89 24.93 18.57
C GLU A 141 29.42 23.72 17.71
N ASN A 142 30.15 23.39 16.64
CA ASN A 142 29.76 22.36 15.72
C ASN A 142 30.03 20.97 16.29
N ASP A 143 28.97 20.19 16.49
CA ASP A 143 29.04 18.78 16.89
C ASP A 143 28.21 17.90 15.94
N MET A 144 28.88 17.34 14.95
CA MET A 144 28.27 16.40 14.01
C MET A 144 28.33 14.94 14.49
N THR A 145 28.85 14.68 15.68
CA THR A 145 28.96 13.31 16.22
C THR A 145 27.61 12.60 16.30
N PRO A 146 26.51 13.21 16.81
CA PRO A 146 25.20 12.57 16.83
C PRO A 146 24.65 12.33 15.42
N ILE A 147 24.89 13.27 14.49
CA ILE A 147 24.33 13.22 13.13
C ILE A 147 24.86 12.00 12.36
N ARG A 148 26.13 11.64 12.55
CA ARG A 148 26.74 10.45 11.94
C ARG A 148 26.07 9.14 12.37
N ARG A 149 25.44 9.11 13.56
CA ARG A 149 24.72 7.95 14.10
C ARG A 149 23.23 7.93 13.71
N CYS A 150 22.72 9.05 13.15
CA CYS A 150 21.34 9.14 12.72
C CYS A 150 21.05 8.23 11.53
N THR A 151 19.79 7.87 11.39
CA THR A 151 19.28 7.01 10.30
C THR A 151 18.22 7.69 9.45
N MET A 152 17.79 8.88 9.84
CA MET A 152 16.75 9.65 9.19
C MET A 152 17.23 11.08 8.95
N LEU A 153 16.92 11.61 7.77
CA LEU A 153 17.20 12.98 7.38
C LEU A 153 16.00 13.57 6.64
N VAL A 154 15.75 14.85 6.84
CA VAL A 154 14.79 15.62 6.04
C VAL A 154 15.23 17.07 5.93
N ARG A 155 14.99 17.73 4.79
CA ARG A 155 15.23 19.16 4.60
C ARG A 155 13.93 19.93 4.69
N HIS A 156 13.84 20.91 5.56
CA HIS A 156 12.67 21.78 5.64
C HIS A 156 12.74 22.91 4.59
N PRO A 157 11.67 23.11 3.79
CA PRO A 157 11.73 23.98 2.62
C PRO A 157 11.79 25.49 2.96
N LYS A 158 11.20 25.92 4.10
CA LYS A 158 11.09 27.34 4.46
C LYS A 158 12.20 27.81 5.40
N SER A 159 12.57 27.03 6.42
CA SER A 159 13.68 27.39 7.32
C SER A 159 15.04 27.09 6.72
N PHE A 160 15.07 26.34 5.60
CA PHE A 160 16.30 25.87 4.96
C PHE A 160 17.22 25.05 5.88
N ARG A 161 16.69 24.55 7.00
CA ARG A 161 17.38 23.70 7.95
C ARG A 161 17.23 22.22 7.55
N PHE A 162 18.22 21.45 7.97
CA PHE A 162 18.21 20.01 7.84
C PHE A 162 17.90 19.40 9.21
N PHE A 163 17.06 18.37 9.23
CA PHE A 163 16.69 17.67 10.44
C PHE A 163 17.19 16.24 10.38
N ALA A 164 17.70 15.74 11.50
CA ALA A 164 18.22 14.39 11.65
C ALA A 164 17.65 13.72 12.89
N ALA A 165 17.38 12.42 12.81
CA ALA A 165 16.90 11.61 13.93
C ALA A 165 17.33 10.15 13.79
N GLY A 166 16.99 9.34 14.81
CA GLY A 166 17.35 7.92 14.84
C GLY A 166 18.75 7.64 15.35
N ASP A 167 19.30 8.53 16.18
CA ASP A 167 20.52 8.26 16.96
C ASP A 167 20.23 7.18 18.01
N PRO A 168 20.89 6.01 18.00
CA PRO A 168 20.62 4.94 18.95
C PRO A 168 20.97 5.30 20.40
N GLN A 169 21.80 6.33 20.63
CA GLN A 169 22.14 6.83 21.96
C GLN A 169 21.10 7.82 22.48
N HIS A 170 20.41 8.54 21.59
CA HIS A 170 19.40 9.55 21.91
C HIS A 170 18.17 9.36 21.06
N ARG A 171 17.45 8.26 21.26
CA ARG A 171 16.38 7.75 20.38
C ARG A 171 15.18 8.68 20.22
N SER A 172 14.95 9.60 21.16
CA SER A 172 13.84 10.56 21.14
C SER A 172 14.28 11.99 20.78
N THR A 173 15.50 12.18 20.30
CA THR A 173 16.04 13.50 19.99
C THR A 173 15.96 13.79 18.51
N LEU A 174 15.40 14.95 18.16
CA LEU A 174 15.45 15.55 16.84
C LEU A 174 16.55 16.61 16.83
N TYR A 175 17.51 16.46 15.92
CA TYR A 175 18.60 17.42 15.70
C TYR A 175 18.26 18.31 14.51
N TYR A 176 18.74 19.54 14.51
CA TYR A 176 18.61 20.46 13.37
C TYR A 176 19.91 21.24 13.11
N SER A 177 20.15 21.52 11.81
CA SER A 177 21.34 22.27 11.37
C SER A 177 21.11 23.77 11.41
N GLU A 178 22.19 24.56 11.15
CA GLU A 178 22.01 25.92 10.69
C GLU A 178 21.41 26.01 9.30
N PRO A 179 20.74 27.13 8.93
CA PRO A 179 20.07 27.27 7.64
C PRO A 179 21.05 27.17 6.46
N ASN A 180 20.74 26.31 5.47
CA ASN A 180 21.57 26.03 4.30
C ASN A 180 22.99 25.49 4.58
N GLU A 181 23.28 25.07 5.81
CA GLU A 181 24.57 24.54 6.22
C GLU A 181 24.45 23.07 6.65
N PRO A 182 24.57 22.11 5.72
CA PRO A 182 24.46 20.69 6.05
C PRO A 182 25.66 20.17 6.86
N ASP A 183 26.74 20.93 6.93
CA ASP A 183 27.97 20.65 7.64
C ASP A 183 28.12 21.38 9.01
N PHE A 184 27.06 22.13 9.42
CA PHE A 184 27.05 22.84 10.70
C PHE A 184 25.83 22.50 11.57
N TRP A 185 26.09 21.77 12.64
CA TRP A 185 25.09 21.29 13.61
C TRP A 185 25.57 21.66 15.02
N LYS A 186 24.98 22.68 15.63
CA LYS A 186 25.36 23.06 16.99
C LYS A 186 24.98 21.97 17.97
N GLY A 187 25.83 21.69 18.95
CA GLY A 187 25.58 20.70 20.00
C GLY A 187 24.31 21.00 20.83
N THR A 188 23.88 22.28 20.84
CA THR A 188 22.63 22.74 21.47
C THR A 188 21.41 22.63 20.58
N SER A 189 21.57 22.54 19.24
CA SER A 189 20.47 22.49 18.25
C SER A 189 19.76 21.14 18.23
N LYS A 190 18.97 20.89 19.27
CA LYS A 190 18.23 19.64 19.46
C LYS A 190 16.91 19.88 20.17
N LEU A 191 15.91 19.08 19.82
CA LEU A 191 14.59 19.07 20.42
C LEU A 191 14.31 17.68 21.01
N VAL A 192 13.81 17.68 22.24
CA VAL A 192 13.41 16.47 22.96
C VAL A 192 11.97 16.65 23.37
N PRO A 193 11.09 15.65 23.19
CA PRO A 193 9.70 15.76 23.61
C PRO A 193 9.61 15.89 25.13
N SER A 194 8.61 16.63 25.58
CA SER A 194 8.31 16.80 27.01
C SER A 194 7.70 15.56 27.65
N GLN A 195 7.31 14.59 26.84
CA GLN A 195 6.66 13.34 27.26
C GLN A 195 7.42 12.12 26.73
N ALA A 196 7.26 10.97 27.38
CA ALA A 196 7.91 9.71 26.99
C ALA A 196 7.10 9.01 25.88
N ASP A 197 7.18 9.48 24.65
CA ASP A 197 6.45 8.93 23.50
C ASP A 197 7.21 7.80 22.75
N GLY A 198 8.33 7.35 23.30
CA GLY A 198 9.18 6.31 22.73
C GLY A 198 10.28 6.84 21.81
N ALA A 199 10.78 6.00 20.94
CA ALA A 199 11.82 6.38 19.97
C ALA A 199 11.19 7.09 18.77
N ILE A 200 11.97 8.00 18.15
CA ILE A 200 11.63 8.53 16.83
C ILE A 200 11.81 7.40 15.82
N THR A 201 10.76 7.12 15.06
CA THR A 201 10.70 6.05 14.06
C THR A 201 10.66 6.58 12.63
N GLY A 202 10.19 7.82 12.41
CA GLY A 202 10.10 8.40 11.08
C GLY A 202 10.10 9.92 11.07
N LEU A 203 10.58 10.48 9.97
CA LEU A 203 10.49 11.91 9.64
C LEU A 203 9.77 12.07 8.31
N ALA A 204 8.87 13.03 8.22
CA ALA A 204 8.19 13.35 6.97
C ALA A 204 7.90 14.85 6.88
N LEU A 205 7.62 15.32 5.66
CA LEU A 205 7.17 16.68 5.40
C LEU A 205 5.69 16.65 5.00
N LEU A 206 4.89 17.51 5.63
CA LEU A 206 3.55 17.78 5.21
C LEU A 206 3.37 19.31 5.13
N ALA A 207 3.16 19.82 3.92
CA ALA A 207 3.16 21.24 3.63
C ALA A 207 4.49 21.90 4.11
N ASP A 208 4.44 22.78 5.13
CA ASP A 208 5.58 23.47 5.72
C ASP A 208 5.88 22.99 7.14
N ALA A 209 5.53 21.77 7.47
CA ALA A 209 5.78 21.16 8.76
C ALA A 209 6.66 19.92 8.64
N VAL A 210 7.57 19.73 9.58
CA VAL A 210 8.27 18.47 9.82
C VAL A 210 7.43 17.65 10.79
N LEU A 211 6.93 16.51 10.31
CA LEU A 211 6.28 15.52 11.14
C LEU A 211 7.32 14.58 11.71
N VAL A 212 7.28 14.41 13.01
CA VAL A 212 8.19 13.52 13.75
C VAL A 212 7.35 12.40 14.36
N PHE A 213 7.48 11.23 13.76
CA PHE A 213 6.76 10.04 14.21
C PHE A 213 7.57 9.37 15.31
N PHE A 214 6.93 9.17 16.45
CA PHE A 214 7.40 8.33 17.54
C PHE A 214 6.67 6.99 17.51
N THR A 215 7.11 6.06 18.32
CA THR A 215 6.41 4.77 18.46
C THR A 215 4.96 4.97 18.91
N ASN A 216 4.68 5.93 19.81
CA ASN A 216 3.38 6.10 20.44
C ASN A 216 2.72 7.47 20.17
N ALA A 217 3.33 8.33 19.36
CA ALA A 217 2.82 9.68 19.11
C ALA A 217 3.32 10.25 17.80
N VAL A 218 2.71 11.33 17.37
CA VAL A 218 3.21 12.19 16.28
C VAL A 218 3.41 13.59 16.83
N TRP A 219 4.58 14.16 16.60
CA TRP A 219 4.92 15.53 16.92
C TRP A 219 5.09 16.34 15.65
N VAL A 220 4.91 17.64 15.77
CA VAL A 220 5.10 18.59 14.68
C VAL A 220 6.12 19.64 15.06
N TRP A 221 7.02 19.91 14.12
CA TRP A 221 7.86 21.09 14.11
C TRP A 221 7.41 22.01 12.99
N ARG A 222 7.16 23.29 13.30
CA ARG A 222 6.86 24.37 12.36
C ARG A 222 7.53 25.65 12.79
N GLY A 223 7.89 26.48 11.83
CA GLY A 223 8.52 27.76 12.07
C GLY A 223 9.66 28.01 11.10
N ILE A 224 10.33 29.10 11.26
CA ILE A 224 11.50 29.50 10.49
C ILE A 224 12.74 29.51 11.40
N ASP A 225 12.65 30.20 12.51
CA ASP A 225 13.75 30.30 13.49
C ASP A 225 13.38 29.54 14.78
N PRO A 226 14.22 28.57 15.21
CA PRO A 226 13.99 27.81 16.45
C PRO A 226 13.95 28.67 17.71
N ASP A 227 14.55 29.84 17.68
CA ASP A 227 14.65 30.71 18.85
C ASP A 227 13.53 31.77 18.93
N GLU A 228 12.77 32.00 17.84
CA GLU A 228 11.80 33.08 17.77
C GLU A 228 10.35 32.63 17.54
N ASP A 229 10.10 31.70 16.60
CA ASP A 229 8.73 31.39 16.13
C ASP A 229 8.43 29.90 15.97
N VAL A 230 9.13 29.04 16.70
CA VAL A 230 8.96 27.58 16.58
C VAL A 230 7.78 27.06 17.35
N ILE A 231 6.96 26.28 16.67
CA ILE A 231 6.00 25.36 17.25
C ILE A 231 6.61 23.97 17.32
N TRP A 232 6.83 23.47 18.52
CA TRP A 232 7.20 22.10 18.81
C TRP A 232 6.18 21.50 19.75
N GLU A 233 5.24 20.73 19.19
CA GLU A 233 4.10 20.23 19.95
C GLU A 233 3.73 18.79 19.55
N ARG A 234 3.12 18.09 20.49
CA ARG A 234 2.50 16.80 20.27
C ARG A 234 1.14 16.98 19.62
N LEU A 235 0.92 16.32 18.48
CA LEU A 235 -0.39 16.31 17.84
C LEU A 235 -1.36 15.42 18.62
N SER A 236 -2.67 15.69 18.45
CA SER A 236 -3.74 14.84 18.98
C SER A 236 -3.89 13.52 18.20
N ALA A 237 -2.78 12.99 17.71
CA ALA A 237 -2.75 11.69 17.04
C ALA A 237 -3.10 10.59 18.04
N PRO A 238 -3.97 9.63 17.68
CA PRO A 238 -4.32 8.51 18.55
C PRO A 238 -3.10 7.66 18.92
N GLU A 239 -2.13 7.56 18.00
CA GLU A 239 -0.93 6.76 18.15
C GLU A 239 0.19 7.23 17.20
N GLY A 240 1.37 6.68 17.34
CA GLY A 240 2.48 6.83 16.40
C GLY A 240 2.61 5.63 15.47
N THR A 241 3.84 5.34 15.02
CA THR A 241 4.10 4.19 14.16
C THR A 241 5.37 3.43 14.54
N ALA A 242 5.29 2.11 14.52
CA ALA A 242 6.45 1.21 14.57
C ALA A 242 6.86 0.72 13.16
N ALA A 243 6.18 1.21 12.12
CA ALA A 243 6.38 0.85 10.71
C ALA A 243 6.78 2.09 9.89
N PRO A 244 8.01 2.61 10.03
CA PRO A 244 8.43 3.86 9.38
C PRO A 244 8.28 3.85 7.85
N GLY A 245 8.49 2.70 7.22
CA GLY A 245 8.30 2.54 5.78
C GLY A 245 6.84 2.64 5.31
N SER A 246 5.86 2.69 6.23
CA SER A 246 4.45 2.92 5.89
C SER A 246 4.08 4.38 5.71
N ILE A 247 4.95 5.30 6.14
CA ILE A 247 4.68 6.74 6.08
C ILE A 247 4.76 7.19 4.61
N ALA A 248 3.64 7.65 4.07
CA ALA A 248 3.57 8.15 2.70
C ALA A 248 2.70 9.40 2.60
N LEU A 249 3.17 10.36 1.80
CA LEU A 249 2.38 11.52 1.42
C LEU A 249 1.31 11.07 0.42
N THR A 250 0.05 11.29 0.76
CA THR A 250 -1.12 11.07 -0.08
C THR A 250 -1.74 12.42 -0.44
N PRO A 251 -2.75 12.52 -1.31
CA PRO A 251 -3.23 13.83 -1.73
C PRO A 251 -3.60 14.71 -0.53
N MET A 252 -2.80 15.75 -0.29
CA MET A 252 -2.98 16.71 0.80
C MET A 252 -3.07 16.10 2.20
N SER A 253 -2.52 14.89 2.42
CA SER A 253 -2.58 14.19 3.72
C SER A 253 -1.38 13.27 3.90
N MET A 254 -1.17 12.77 5.12
CA MET A 254 -0.16 11.79 5.44
C MET A 254 -0.83 10.49 5.88
N THR A 255 -0.43 9.38 5.26
CA THR A 255 -0.92 8.05 5.63
C THR A 255 0.19 7.26 6.31
N PHE A 256 -0.14 6.55 7.39
CA PHE A 256 0.80 5.71 8.13
C PHE A 256 0.10 4.53 8.82
N LEU A 257 0.84 3.47 9.05
CA LEU A 257 0.39 2.28 9.78
C LEU A 257 0.70 2.45 11.27
N GLY A 258 -0.32 2.61 12.09
CA GLY A 258 -0.23 2.55 13.54
C GLY A 258 -0.48 1.14 14.11
N ALA A 259 -0.55 1.03 15.43
CA ALA A 259 -0.91 -0.24 16.10
C ALA A 259 -2.37 -0.61 15.85
N GLY A 260 -3.26 0.38 15.87
CA GLY A 260 -4.71 0.23 15.72
C GLY A 260 -5.22 0.23 14.28
N GLY A 261 -4.36 0.37 13.28
CA GLY A 261 -4.77 0.34 11.89
C GLY A 261 -4.04 1.31 10.97
N LEU A 262 -4.63 1.55 9.79
CA LEU A 262 -4.12 2.49 8.79
C LEU A 262 -4.75 3.87 9.01
N TRP A 263 -3.92 4.83 9.40
CA TRP A 263 -4.33 6.19 9.73
C TRP A 263 -4.04 7.17 8.61
N VAL A 264 -4.98 8.06 8.40
CA VAL A 264 -4.85 9.23 7.51
C VAL A 264 -4.89 10.48 8.36
N MET A 265 -3.83 11.29 8.29
CA MET A 265 -3.72 12.57 8.94
C MET A 265 -3.95 13.68 7.92
N SER A 266 -4.98 14.49 8.11
CA SER A 266 -5.25 15.64 7.24
C SER A 266 -4.43 16.87 7.66
N PRO A 267 -4.20 17.86 6.77
CA PRO A 267 -3.56 19.13 7.14
C PRO A 267 -4.28 19.90 8.23
N SER A 268 -5.57 19.64 8.45
CA SER A 268 -6.33 20.23 9.57
C SER A 268 -5.77 19.85 10.94
N ALA A 269 -5.09 18.68 11.04
CA ALA A 269 -4.35 18.29 12.25
C ALA A 269 -3.24 19.28 12.61
N LEU A 270 -2.75 20.04 11.63
CA LEU A 270 -1.71 21.06 11.80
C LEU A 270 -2.29 22.46 12.04
N GLY A 271 -3.60 22.62 12.08
CA GLY A 271 -4.23 23.94 12.15
C GLY A 271 -4.00 24.82 10.90
N LEU A 272 -3.61 24.21 9.77
CA LEU A 272 -3.21 24.93 8.56
C LEU A 272 -4.38 25.19 7.58
N SER A 273 -5.54 24.61 7.78
CA SER A 273 -6.66 24.75 6.84
C SER A 273 -7.79 25.59 7.42
N GLY A 274 -8.20 26.62 6.69
CA GLY A 274 -9.49 27.28 6.87
C GLY A 274 -10.68 26.41 6.45
N GLU A 275 -10.44 25.23 5.89
CA GLU A 275 -11.44 24.24 5.52
C GLU A 275 -11.30 23.01 6.43
N ILE A 276 -12.08 23.00 7.49
CA ILE A 276 -12.36 21.80 8.26
C ILE A 276 -13.15 20.87 7.34
N ARG A 277 -12.71 19.62 7.13
CA ARG A 277 -13.58 18.57 6.58
C ARG A 277 -14.89 18.59 7.36
N SER A 278 -16.00 18.37 6.69
CA SER A 278 -17.34 18.44 7.27
C SER A 278 -17.55 17.54 8.51
N ASP A 279 -16.63 16.58 8.75
CA ASP A 279 -16.59 15.67 9.89
C ASP A 279 -15.65 16.12 11.03
N GLY A 280 -14.85 17.18 10.82
CA GLY A 280 -13.96 17.74 11.85
C GLY A 280 -12.81 16.84 12.32
N GLN A 281 -12.60 15.68 11.71
CA GLN A 281 -11.59 14.72 12.15
C GLN A 281 -10.20 15.01 11.54
N ALA A 282 -9.24 15.27 12.42
CA ALA A 282 -7.84 15.47 12.03
C ALA A 282 -7.14 14.15 11.65
N PHE A 283 -7.56 13.04 12.26
CA PHE A 283 -7.06 11.67 12.07
C PHE A 283 -8.23 10.73 11.80
N ILE A 284 -8.11 9.92 10.76
CA ILE A 284 -9.13 8.93 10.37
C ILE A 284 -8.46 7.56 10.24
N ASN A 285 -9.01 6.56 10.93
CA ASN A 285 -8.66 5.16 10.68
C ASN A 285 -9.46 4.65 9.48
N VAL A 286 -8.82 4.53 8.32
CA VAL A 286 -9.50 4.08 7.10
C VAL A 286 -9.66 2.57 7.03
N SER A 287 -8.94 1.81 7.86
CA SER A 287 -9.00 0.34 7.92
C SER A 287 -10.01 -0.20 8.94
N ASP A 288 -10.63 0.70 9.75
CA ASP A 288 -11.56 0.30 10.80
C ASP A 288 -12.78 -0.45 10.25
N ASN A 289 -13.13 -1.56 10.90
CA ASN A 289 -14.19 -2.49 10.49
C ASN A 289 -14.04 -3.03 9.04
N ARG A 290 -12.80 -3.09 8.53
CA ARG A 290 -12.46 -3.58 7.19
C ARG A 290 -11.32 -4.59 7.20
N VAL A 291 -10.13 -4.14 7.59
CA VAL A 291 -8.88 -4.92 7.50
C VAL A 291 -7.97 -4.75 8.70
N ASN A 292 -8.47 -4.23 9.83
CA ASN A 292 -7.67 -4.03 11.04
C ASN A 292 -7.09 -5.35 11.58
N SER A 293 -7.86 -6.44 11.55
CA SER A 293 -7.39 -7.77 11.97
C SER A 293 -6.22 -8.26 11.11
N LEU A 294 -6.26 -8.01 9.80
CA LEU A 294 -5.16 -8.31 8.89
C LEU A 294 -3.94 -7.44 9.22
N LEU A 295 -4.10 -6.14 9.43
CA LEU A 295 -3.01 -5.23 9.79
C LEU A 295 -2.42 -5.54 11.17
N ALA A 296 -3.23 -5.97 12.12
CA ALA A 296 -2.77 -6.41 13.43
C ALA A 296 -1.90 -7.69 13.36
N SER A 297 -2.11 -8.52 12.34
CA SER A 297 -1.34 -9.76 12.14
C SER A 297 0.05 -9.54 11.51
N ILE A 298 0.41 -8.30 11.15
CA ILE A 298 1.73 -7.96 10.60
C ILE A 298 2.82 -8.19 11.65
N THR A 299 3.77 -9.08 11.35
CA THR A 299 4.79 -9.52 12.29
C THR A 299 6.10 -8.73 12.22
N GLN A 300 6.46 -8.20 11.04
CA GLN A 300 7.72 -7.49 10.78
C GLN A 300 7.43 -6.04 10.36
N ARG A 301 6.99 -5.22 11.32
CA ARG A 301 6.57 -3.83 11.06
C ARG A 301 7.71 -2.93 10.59
N ASP A 302 8.94 -3.25 10.94
CA ASP A 302 10.17 -2.55 10.53
C ASP A 302 10.52 -2.78 9.05
N LYS A 303 9.98 -3.83 8.41
CA LYS A 303 10.20 -4.16 6.99
C LYS A 303 9.06 -3.70 6.07
N VAL A 304 8.02 -3.15 6.63
CA VAL A 304 6.90 -2.60 5.86
C VAL A 304 7.41 -1.47 4.97
N ALA A 305 6.93 -1.41 3.74
CA ALA A 305 7.17 -0.28 2.85
C ALA A 305 5.86 0.16 2.19
N ALA A 306 5.75 1.44 1.87
CA ALA A 306 4.57 1.97 1.22
C ALA A 306 4.91 3.00 0.14
N ALA A 307 4.00 3.16 -0.80
CA ALA A 307 4.00 4.24 -1.76
C ALA A 307 2.56 4.64 -2.11
N TYR A 308 2.38 5.87 -2.51
CA TYR A 308 1.12 6.35 -3.06
C TYR A 308 1.24 6.55 -4.57
N ASP A 309 0.53 5.71 -5.32
CA ASP A 309 0.37 5.85 -6.77
C ASP A 309 -0.65 6.96 -7.05
N ALA A 310 -0.14 8.16 -7.34
CA ALA A 310 -0.99 9.34 -7.54
C ALA A 310 -1.85 9.24 -8.83
N ARG A 311 -1.36 8.52 -9.84
CA ARG A 311 -2.08 8.34 -11.12
C ARG A 311 -3.31 7.47 -10.95
N ARG A 312 -3.20 6.42 -10.12
CA ARG A 312 -4.29 5.48 -9.86
C ARG A 312 -5.06 5.81 -8.57
N GLN A 313 -4.57 6.77 -7.78
CA GLN A 313 -5.10 7.14 -6.46
C GLN A 313 -5.11 5.94 -5.49
N LYS A 314 -4.00 5.17 -5.47
CA LYS A 314 -3.87 3.97 -4.66
C LYS A 314 -2.72 4.12 -3.66
N TYR A 315 -2.99 3.86 -2.39
CA TYR A 315 -1.94 3.65 -1.40
C TYR A 315 -1.61 2.16 -1.35
N LEU A 316 -0.35 1.83 -1.53
CA LEU A 316 0.16 0.47 -1.53
C LEU A 316 1.00 0.25 -0.28
N LEU A 317 0.75 -0.82 0.46
CA LEU A 317 1.46 -1.20 1.66
C LEU A 317 1.97 -2.64 1.52
N THR A 318 3.29 -2.84 1.43
CA THR A 318 3.87 -4.18 1.41
C THR A 318 4.17 -4.66 2.83
N PHE A 319 3.87 -5.93 3.11
CA PHE A 319 3.99 -6.52 4.45
C PHE A 319 4.06 -8.05 4.42
N THR A 320 4.31 -8.65 5.58
CA THR A 320 4.17 -10.08 5.81
C THR A 320 3.46 -10.36 7.13
N THR A 321 2.74 -11.48 7.17
CA THR A 321 2.16 -12.04 8.40
C THR A 321 2.97 -13.24 8.91
N LYS A 322 4.04 -13.62 8.20
CA LYS A 322 4.95 -14.71 8.59
C LYS A 322 5.98 -14.21 9.60
N ALA A 323 6.33 -15.06 10.55
CA ALA A 323 7.32 -14.70 11.57
C ALA A 323 8.73 -14.48 11.01
N THR A 324 9.05 -15.10 9.90
CA THR A 324 10.35 -15.01 9.21
C THR A 324 10.16 -14.80 7.72
N GLY A 325 11.18 -14.28 7.06
CA GLY A 325 11.17 -14.00 5.62
C GLY A 325 11.02 -12.51 5.29
N GLY A 326 10.76 -12.21 4.04
CA GLY A 326 10.46 -10.87 3.52
C GLY A 326 8.96 -10.63 3.40
N ASN A 327 8.61 -9.45 2.94
CA ASN A 327 7.23 -9.13 2.58
C ASN A 327 6.78 -10.04 1.43
N ASP A 328 5.53 -10.47 1.46
CA ASP A 328 4.95 -11.38 0.47
C ASP A 328 3.56 -10.93 -0.01
N ARG A 329 3.07 -9.81 0.52
CA ARG A 329 1.75 -9.26 0.24
C ARG A 329 1.81 -7.76 0.05
N ILE A 330 0.90 -7.24 -0.77
CA ILE A 330 0.63 -5.80 -0.90
C ILE A 330 -0.85 -5.57 -0.62
N LEU A 331 -1.15 -4.76 0.41
CA LEU A 331 -2.48 -4.23 0.61
C LEU A 331 -2.61 -2.94 -0.21
N GLU A 332 -3.60 -2.89 -1.06
CA GLU A 332 -3.96 -1.70 -1.84
C GLU A 332 -5.18 -1.05 -1.18
N TYR A 333 -5.07 0.25 -0.88
CA TYR A 333 -6.19 1.09 -0.49
C TYR A 333 -6.55 2.06 -1.61
N ASP A 334 -7.75 1.95 -2.14
CA ASP A 334 -8.29 2.83 -3.16
C ASP A 334 -8.90 4.09 -2.53
N TRP A 335 -8.25 5.24 -2.73
CA TRP A 335 -8.72 6.51 -2.20
C TRP A 335 -10.05 6.98 -2.80
N SER A 336 -10.33 6.61 -4.05
CA SER A 336 -11.54 7.02 -4.76
C SER A 336 -12.78 6.22 -4.34
N LEU A 337 -12.56 4.95 -3.95
CA LEU A 337 -13.62 4.02 -3.55
C LEU A 337 -13.70 3.83 -2.04
N GLY A 338 -12.65 4.17 -1.29
CA GLY A 338 -12.52 3.86 0.13
C GLY A 338 -12.48 2.36 0.41
N SER A 339 -11.86 1.58 -0.45
CA SER A 339 -11.90 0.12 -0.44
C SER A 339 -10.52 -0.50 -0.42
N PHE A 340 -10.44 -1.76 0.01
CA PHE A 340 -9.21 -2.53 0.10
C PHE A 340 -9.20 -3.71 -0.85
N VAL A 341 -8.00 -4.06 -1.35
CA VAL A 341 -7.71 -5.27 -2.11
C VAL A 341 -6.36 -5.83 -1.66
N LEU A 342 -6.20 -7.13 -1.67
CA LEU A 342 -4.95 -7.81 -1.32
C LEU A 342 -4.27 -8.36 -2.57
N HIS A 343 -2.99 -8.05 -2.77
CA HIS A 343 -2.18 -8.65 -3.81
C HIS A 343 -1.17 -9.61 -3.21
N GLU A 344 -1.04 -10.79 -3.79
CA GLU A 344 -0.07 -11.82 -3.47
C GLU A 344 0.79 -12.12 -4.69
N GLY A 345 1.98 -12.72 -4.50
CA GLY A 345 2.92 -13.06 -5.58
C GLY A 345 3.95 -11.98 -5.89
N ILE A 346 3.92 -10.82 -5.21
CA ILE A 346 4.90 -9.74 -5.38
C ILE A 346 5.63 -9.53 -4.04
N PRO A 347 6.83 -10.13 -3.85
CA PRO A 347 7.57 -10.05 -2.58
C PRO A 347 8.37 -8.74 -2.48
N ALA A 348 7.68 -7.59 -2.43
CA ALA A 348 8.29 -6.28 -2.46
C ALA A 348 8.89 -5.88 -1.11
N HIS A 349 10.19 -5.53 -1.08
CA HIS A 349 10.89 -4.96 0.08
C HIS A 349 10.83 -3.44 0.12
N SER A 350 10.64 -2.80 -1.04
CA SER A 350 10.50 -1.35 -1.17
C SER A 350 9.51 -1.00 -2.27
N LEU A 351 8.88 0.16 -2.13
CA LEU A 351 7.95 0.72 -3.11
C LEU A 351 8.33 2.18 -3.40
N LEU A 352 8.12 2.61 -4.63
CA LEU A 352 8.33 3.98 -5.06
C LEU A 352 7.33 4.35 -6.15
N TYR A 353 6.66 5.48 -6.01
CA TYR A 353 5.97 6.14 -7.12
C TYR A 353 6.87 7.22 -7.69
N THR A 354 7.24 7.10 -8.97
CA THR A 354 8.19 7.98 -9.64
C THR A 354 7.53 9.25 -10.17
N GLN A 355 8.32 10.31 -10.40
CA GLN A 355 7.85 11.52 -11.08
C GLN A 355 7.34 11.25 -12.51
N ALA A 356 7.85 10.21 -13.16
CA ALA A 356 7.38 9.75 -14.47
C ALA A 356 5.99 9.08 -14.41
N GLY A 357 5.46 8.77 -13.21
CA GLY A 357 4.15 8.17 -13.03
C GLY A 357 4.17 6.64 -13.02
N ASP A 358 5.32 6.03 -12.87
CA ASP A 358 5.49 4.58 -12.70
C ASP A 358 5.51 4.22 -11.21
N THR A 359 4.89 3.10 -10.85
CA THR A 359 5.04 2.49 -9.54
C THR A 359 6.07 1.38 -9.61
N LEU A 360 7.16 1.52 -8.86
CA LEU A 360 8.26 0.56 -8.80
C LEU A 360 8.24 -0.21 -7.48
N ALA A 361 8.64 -1.48 -7.55
CA ALA A 361 8.83 -2.35 -6.39
C ALA A 361 10.22 -2.98 -6.42
N GLY A 362 10.96 -2.86 -5.33
CA GLY A 362 12.22 -3.57 -5.15
C GLY A 362 11.98 -4.93 -4.54
N ILE A 363 12.49 -5.98 -5.18
CA ILE A 363 12.44 -7.36 -4.71
C ILE A 363 13.84 -7.97 -4.59
N ASP A 364 13.94 -9.26 -4.33
CA ASP A 364 15.23 -9.96 -4.32
C ASP A 364 15.88 -9.92 -5.71
N GLY A 365 16.91 -9.08 -5.84
CA GLY A 365 17.73 -8.95 -7.04
C GLY A 365 17.11 -8.17 -8.20
N TYR A 366 15.87 -7.69 -8.10
CA TYR A 366 15.20 -7.02 -9.21
C TYR A 366 14.41 -5.79 -8.77
N VAL A 367 14.23 -4.89 -9.72
CA VAL A 367 13.22 -3.82 -9.65
C VAL A 367 12.11 -4.15 -10.63
N LEU A 368 10.89 -4.15 -10.14
CA LEU A 368 9.68 -4.39 -10.92
C LEU A 368 8.97 -3.07 -11.18
N ARG A 369 8.43 -2.89 -12.39
CA ARG A 369 7.38 -1.91 -12.68
C ARG A 369 6.04 -2.60 -12.46
N LEU A 370 5.26 -2.08 -11.53
CA LEU A 370 3.91 -2.58 -11.22
C LEU A 370 2.89 -2.05 -12.24
N ASN A 371 1.78 -2.74 -12.36
CA ASN A 371 0.64 -2.35 -13.22
C ASN A 371 1.01 -2.26 -14.71
N ASP A 372 1.94 -3.11 -15.15
CA ASP A 372 2.38 -3.20 -16.53
C ASP A 372 2.16 -4.61 -17.07
N GLY A 373 1.49 -4.70 -18.24
CA GLY A 373 1.12 -6.00 -18.82
C GLY A 373 -0.03 -6.70 -18.09
N ASN A 374 -0.19 -8.01 -18.37
CA ASN A 374 -1.25 -8.86 -17.84
C ASN A 374 -0.72 -10.09 -17.08
N LEU A 375 0.58 -10.22 -16.95
CA LEU A 375 1.24 -11.40 -16.36
C LEU A 375 2.25 -10.98 -15.31
N ASP A 376 2.45 -11.81 -14.30
CA ASP A 376 3.59 -11.68 -13.41
C ASP A 376 4.84 -12.24 -14.10
N PHE A 377 5.99 -11.63 -13.83
CA PHE A 377 7.23 -11.97 -14.49
C PHE A 377 8.29 -12.45 -13.49
N ASP A 378 8.51 -13.75 -13.46
CA ASP A 378 9.63 -14.38 -12.73
C ASP A 378 10.59 -15.08 -13.69
N GLY A 379 11.13 -14.32 -14.67
CA GLY A 379 11.98 -14.86 -15.76
C GLY A 379 11.18 -15.56 -16.87
N ILE A 380 10.06 -16.15 -16.54
CA ILE A 380 9.05 -16.70 -17.46
C ILE A 380 7.72 -16.05 -17.08
N PRO A 381 6.93 -15.55 -18.04
CA PRO A 381 5.61 -14.98 -17.75
C PRO A 381 4.74 -15.97 -16.96
N GLN A 382 4.27 -15.51 -15.80
CA GLN A 382 3.42 -16.31 -14.91
C GLN A 382 1.99 -15.77 -14.92
N PRO A 383 0.96 -16.63 -14.90
CA PRO A 383 -0.41 -16.20 -14.75
C PRO A 383 -0.63 -15.58 -13.37
N ILE A 384 -1.55 -14.63 -13.30
CA ILE A 384 -1.94 -13.99 -12.04
C ILE A 384 -3.06 -14.79 -11.41
N ALA A 385 -2.81 -15.39 -10.24
CA ALA A 385 -3.80 -16.13 -9.49
C ALA A 385 -4.81 -15.17 -8.84
N MET A 386 -5.99 -15.02 -9.46
CA MET A 386 -7.10 -14.22 -8.96
C MET A 386 -7.99 -15.07 -8.06
N GLU A 387 -8.36 -14.53 -6.88
CA GLU A 387 -9.35 -15.18 -6.02
C GLU A 387 -10.38 -14.17 -5.50
N VAL A 388 -11.67 -14.50 -5.67
CA VAL A 388 -12.81 -13.74 -5.18
C VAL A 388 -13.75 -14.67 -4.44
N LEU A 389 -14.13 -14.31 -3.20
CA LEU A 389 -15.19 -14.97 -2.43
C LEU A 389 -16.23 -13.92 -2.02
N THR A 390 -17.46 -14.13 -2.42
CA THR A 390 -18.57 -13.24 -2.08
C THR A 390 -19.06 -13.45 -0.65
N PRO A 391 -19.82 -12.52 -0.06
CA PRO A 391 -20.60 -12.83 1.13
C PRO A 391 -21.67 -13.89 0.85
N PRO A 392 -22.25 -14.53 1.88
CA PRO A 392 -23.39 -15.41 1.71
C PRO A 392 -24.65 -14.59 1.42
N TYR A 393 -24.99 -14.47 0.15
CA TYR A 393 -26.19 -13.76 -0.30
C TYR A 393 -27.46 -14.45 0.17
N ASN A 394 -28.32 -13.70 0.85
CA ASN A 394 -29.61 -14.21 1.35
C ASN A 394 -30.73 -13.25 0.95
N PRO A 395 -31.25 -13.35 -0.29
CA PRO A 395 -32.25 -12.41 -0.83
C PRO A 395 -33.60 -12.41 -0.09
N ALA A 396 -33.89 -13.45 0.68
CA ALA A 396 -35.04 -13.52 1.55
C ALA A 396 -34.67 -14.21 2.86
N PRO A 397 -34.21 -13.46 3.88
CA PRO A 397 -33.78 -14.02 5.16
C PRO A 397 -34.86 -14.89 5.82
N MET A 398 -34.43 -15.94 6.52
CA MET A 398 -35.30 -16.91 7.23
C MET A 398 -36.26 -17.70 6.31
N THR A 399 -36.06 -17.64 5.00
CA THR A 399 -36.91 -18.36 4.03
C THR A 399 -36.05 -19.39 3.29
N PRO A 400 -36.27 -20.71 3.50
CA PRO A 400 -35.65 -21.74 2.66
C PRO A 400 -36.04 -21.54 1.19
N LYS A 401 -35.06 -21.64 0.31
CA LYS A 401 -35.19 -21.38 -1.12
C LYS A 401 -34.71 -22.57 -1.95
N GLN A 402 -35.23 -22.71 -3.14
CA GLN A 402 -34.60 -23.50 -4.18
C GLN A 402 -33.96 -22.55 -5.19
N PHE A 403 -32.61 -22.53 -5.22
CA PHE A 403 -31.86 -21.85 -6.27
C PHE A 403 -31.93 -22.68 -7.55
N GLN A 404 -32.52 -22.11 -8.59
CA GLN A 404 -32.82 -22.84 -9.83
C GLN A 404 -31.76 -22.61 -10.90
N ARG A 405 -31.22 -21.38 -10.96
CA ARG A 405 -30.22 -21.00 -11.97
C ARG A 405 -29.28 -19.94 -11.44
N LEU A 406 -28.00 -20.08 -11.79
CA LEU A 406 -26.97 -19.06 -11.65
C LEU A 406 -26.71 -18.42 -13.01
N LEU A 407 -26.66 -17.10 -13.06
CA LEU A 407 -26.22 -16.31 -14.21
C LEU A 407 -24.96 -15.53 -13.80
N VAL A 408 -23.90 -15.61 -14.61
CA VAL A 408 -22.68 -14.83 -14.39
C VAL A 408 -22.29 -14.15 -15.68
N THR A 409 -22.13 -12.82 -15.64
CA THR A 409 -21.70 -12.02 -16.77
C THR A 409 -20.22 -11.66 -16.61
N PHE A 410 -19.42 -12.02 -17.60
CA PHE A 410 -17.97 -11.84 -17.58
C PHE A 410 -17.39 -11.55 -18.97
N SER A 411 -16.10 -11.09 -19.02
CA SER A 411 -15.38 -10.97 -20.29
C SER A 411 -14.86 -12.34 -20.73
N LYS A 412 -15.11 -12.73 -21.98
CA LYS A 412 -14.51 -13.91 -22.61
C LYS A 412 -13.48 -13.44 -23.63
N THR A 413 -12.20 -13.56 -23.31
CA THR A 413 -11.09 -13.05 -24.10
C THR A 413 -10.53 -14.05 -25.10
N SER A 414 -10.76 -15.35 -24.86
CA SER A 414 -10.34 -16.42 -25.78
C SER A 414 -11.32 -17.61 -25.72
N GLU A 415 -11.23 -18.49 -26.73
CA GLU A 415 -12.02 -19.73 -26.74
C GLU A 415 -11.54 -20.75 -25.70
N GLN A 416 -10.26 -20.67 -25.32
CA GLN A 416 -9.62 -21.56 -24.34
C GLN A 416 -9.73 -21.06 -22.90
N MET A 417 -10.42 -19.92 -22.67
CA MET A 417 -10.61 -19.36 -21.35
C MET A 417 -11.38 -20.34 -20.46
N SER A 418 -10.92 -20.53 -19.24
CA SER A 418 -11.59 -21.23 -18.15
C SER A 418 -11.96 -20.24 -17.06
N LEU A 419 -13.16 -20.37 -16.50
CA LEU A 419 -13.61 -19.56 -15.36
C LEU A 419 -14.17 -20.48 -14.27
N PRO A 420 -13.33 -21.12 -13.46
CA PRO A 420 -13.73 -21.96 -12.34
C PRO A 420 -14.57 -21.18 -11.34
N CYS A 421 -15.67 -21.75 -10.93
CA CYS A 421 -16.58 -21.18 -9.93
C CYS A 421 -17.11 -22.29 -9.02
N ASP A 422 -16.89 -22.14 -7.72
CA ASP A 422 -17.53 -22.94 -6.68
C ASP A 422 -18.81 -22.24 -6.23
N VAL A 423 -19.90 -22.96 -6.22
CA VAL A 423 -21.18 -22.55 -5.63
C VAL A 423 -21.28 -23.16 -4.25
N ILE A 424 -21.36 -22.31 -3.24
CA ILE A 424 -21.40 -22.67 -1.83
C ILE A 424 -22.79 -22.33 -1.30
N VAL A 425 -23.51 -23.30 -0.78
CA VAL A 425 -24.85 -23.13 -0.19
C VAL A 425 -24.78 -23.49 1.28
N ASP A 426 -25.18 -22.56 2.15
CA ASP A 426 -25.17 -22.69 3.60
C ASP A 426 -23.80 -23.19 4.15
N GLY A 427 -22.70 -22.67 3.57
CA GLY A 427 -21.34 -22.99 3.95
C GLY A 427 -20.76 -24.28 3.34
N ALA A 428 -21.52 -25.04 2.55
CA ALA A 428 -21.02 -26.23 1.87
C ALA A 428 -20.92 -26.03 0.36
N THR A 429 -19.80 -26.43 -0.24
CA THR A 429 -19.65 -26.44 -1.71
C THR A 429 -20.56 -27.52 -2.29
N VAL A 430 -21.54 -27.09 -3.07
CA VAL A 430 -22.56 -27.98 -3.69
C VAL A 430 -22.30 -28.21 -5.18
N LEU A 431 -21.53 -27.30 -5.82
CA LEU A 431 -21.26 -27.38 -7.25
C LEU A 431 -19.90 -26.71 -7.53
N SER A 432 -19.03 -27.38 -8.29
CA SER A 432 -17.81 -26.82 -8.86
C SER A 432 -17.89 -26.92 -10.39
N ILE A 433 -17.82 -25.77 -11.06
CA ILE A 433 -18.08 -25.67 -12.51
C ILE A 433 -17.08 -24.76 -13.19
N ASP A 434 -16.90 -24.96 -14.48
CA ASP A 434 -16.28 -23.99 -15.36
C ASP A 434 -17.35 -23.21 -16.12
N LEU A 435 -17.52 -21.94 -15.77
CA LEU A 435 -18.56 -21.08 -16.34
C LEU A 435 -18.40 -20.86 -17.85
N ALA A 436 -17.18 -20.97 -18.38
CA ALA A 436 -16.94 -20.81 -19.82
C ALA A 436 -17.65 -21.88 -20.67
N GLN A 437 -18.00 -23.02 -20.07
CA GLN A 437 -18.75 -24.10 -20.73
C GLN A 437 -20.26 -23.87 -20.79
N TYR A 438 -20.81 -22.90 -20.06
CA TYR A 438 -22.23 -22.61 -19.95
C TYR A 438 -22.66 -21.35 -20.69
N VAL A 439 -21.88 -20.94 -21.68
CA VAL A 439 -22.12 -19.73 -22.46
C VAL A 439 -22.77 -20.08 -23.81
N ASP A 440 -24.00 -19.61 -24.01
CA ASP A 440 -24.64 -19.59 -25.31
C ASP A 440 -24.23 -18.34 -26.08
N THR A 441 -23.14 -18.38 -26.84
CA THR A 441 -22.63 -17.14 -27.48
C THR A 441 -22.60 -17.27 -29.00
N PRO A 442 -23.11 -16.23 -29.72
CA PRO A 442 -22.65 -15.94 -31.07
C PRO A 442 -21.18 -15.47 -31.00
N ALA A 443 -20.38 -15.90 -31.96
CA ALA A 443 -18.90 -15.79 -31.99
C ALA A 443 -18.27 -14.37 -31.96
N HIS A 444 -18.96 -13.32 -31.52
CA HIS A 444 -18.53 -11.92 -31.72
C HIS A 444 -18.74 -10.98 -30.54
N THR A 445 -18.98 -11.47 -29.31
CA THR A 445 -19.13 -10.59 -28.13
C THR A 445 -18.11 -10.92 -27.07
N ASP A 446 -17.31 -9.89 -26.69
CA ASP A 446 -16.33 -9.99 -25.59
C ASP A 446 -16.97 -10.15 -24.20
N ILE A 447 -18.28 -9.82 -24.07
CA ILE A 447 -19.03 -9.93 -22.82
C ILE A 447 -20.10 -11.00 -22.99
N VAL A 448 -20.03 -12.00 -22.13
CA VAL A 448 -20.90 -13.18 -22.19
C VAL A 448 -21.61 -13.42 -20.86
N THR A 449 -22.71 -14.15 -20.89
CA THR A 449 -23.41 -14.58 -19.66
C THR A 449 -23.55 -16.11 -19.66
N ALA A 450 -22.86 -16.73 -18.70
CA ALA A 450 -23.06 -18.14 -18.39
C ALA A 450 -24.44 -18.35 -17.72
N ARG A 451 -25.13 -19.44 -18.10
CA ARG A 451 -26.44 -19.84 -17.54
C ARG A 451 -26.35 -21.24 -16.98
N VAL A 452 -26.16 -21.37 -15.69
CA VAL A 452 -25.95 -22.65 -15.02
C VAL A 452 -27.24 -23.13 -14.33
N PRO A 453 -27.82 -24.27 -14.71
CA PRO A 453 -28.91 -24.87 -13.94
C PRO A 453 -28.35 -25.44 -12.62
N MET A 454 -29.02 -25.17 -11.49
CA MET A 454 -28.51 -25.59 -10.17
C MET A 454 -29.45 -26.56 -9.44
N HIS A 455 -30.71 -26.17 -9.21
CA HIS A 455 -31.73 -26.94 -8.47
C HIS A 455 -31.30 -27.33 -7.03
N VAL A 456 -30.62 -26.43 -6.31
CA VAL A 456 -30.13 -26.63 -4.93
C VAL A 456 -31.01 -25.92 -3.92
N ASN A 457 -31.21 -26.54 -2.76
CA ASN A 457 -31.99 -25.98 -1.67
C ASN A 457 -31.08 -25.40 -0.60
N GLY A 458 -31.42 -24.23 -0.05
CA GLY A 458 -30.72 -23.61 1.05
C GLY A 458 -31.26 -22.23 1.40
N GLU A 459 -30.64 -21.56 2.37
CA GLU A 459 -31.03 -20.22 2.79
C GLU A 459 -30.13 -19.15 2.16
N SER A 460 -28.82 -19.44 2.02
CA SER A 460 -27.83 -18.53 1.48
C SER A 460 -26.97 -19.17 0.40
N LEU A 461 -26.39 -18.35 -0.47
CA LEU A 461 -25.51 -18.77 -1.56
C LEU A 461 -24.31 -17.86 -1.67
N GLN A 462 -23.09 -18.44 -1.73
CA GLN A 462 -21.84 -17.76 -2.01
C GLN A 462 -21.22 -18.26 -3.32
N LEU A 463 -20.43 -17.40 -3.95
CA LEU A 463 -19.63 -17.76 -5.12
C LEU A 463 -18.15 -17.59 -4.78
N ARG A 464 -17.33 -18.58 -5.16
CA ARG A 464 -15.88 -18.48 -5.14
C ARG A 464 -15.37 -18.63 -6.56
N PHE A 465 -14.62 -17.62 -7.00
CA PHE A 465 -13.90 -17.66 -8.27
C PHE A 465 -12.41 -17.78 -7.93
N ALA A 466 -11.77 -18.82 -8.44
CA ALA A 466 -10.32 -19.04 -8.30
C ALA A 466 -9.74 -19.29 -9.70
N VAL A 467 -9.10 -18.29 -10.26
CA VAL A 467 -8.67 -18.27 -11.67
C VAL A 467 -7.17 -18.06 -11.74
N GLU A 468 -6.48 -18.94 -12.45
CA GLU A 468 -5.05 -18.83 -12.74
C GLU A 468 -4.84 -19.10 -14.22
N GLN A 469 -4.79 -18.05 -15.03
CA GLN A 469 -4.63 -18.15 -16.48
C GLN A 469 -3.93 -16.92 -17.06
N LEU A 470 -3.44 -17.04 -18.30
CA LEU A 470 -2.71 -15.98 -18.98
C LEU A 470 -3.59 -14.80 -19.38
N ASP A 471 -4.86 -15.05 -19.66
CA ASP A 471 -5.81 -14.01 -20.05
C ASP A 471 -6.47 -13.37 -18.83
N PRO A 472 -6.56 -12.02 -18.75
CA PRO A 472 -7.24 -11.36 -17.66
C PRO A 472 -8.74 -11.59 -17.70
N VAL A 473 -9.35 -11.81 -16.54
CA VAL A 473 -10.80 -11.98 -16.37
C VAL A 473 -11.42 -10.70 -15.86
N THR A 474 -12.61 -10.36 -16.39
CA THR A 474 -13.45 -9.31 -15.80
C THR A 474 -14.82 -9.89 -15.48
N LEU A 475 -15.22 -9.79 -14.22
CA LEU A 475 -16.55 -10.15 -13.72
C LEU A 475 -17.39 -8.89 -13.60
N TYR A 476 -18.55 -8.85 -14.25
CA TYR A 476 -19.43 -7.68 -14.28
C TYR A 476 -20.61 -7.80 -13.34
N ALA A 477 -21.22 -8.98 -13.29
CA ALA A 477 -22.43 -9.22 -12.49
C ALA A 477 -22.68 -10.71 -12.31
N TRP A 478 -23.42 -11.04 -11.27
CA TRP A 478 -24.09 -12.35 -11.16
C TRP A 478 -25.51 -12.20 -10.65
N ALA A 479 -26.34 -13.21 -10.94
CA ALA A 479 -27.72 -13.24 -10.52
C ALA A 479 -28.15 -14.66 -10.18
N PHE A 480 -29.10 -14.77 -9.27
CA PHE A 480 -29.73 -16.03 -8.91
C PHE A 480 -31.21 -16.00 -9.26
N GLU A 481 -31.68 -17.04 -9.98
CA GLU A 481 -33.10 -17.36 -10.07
C GLU A 481 -33.45 -18.33 -8.94
N TRP A 482 -34.42 -18.00 -8.13
CA TRP A 482 -34.82 -18.80 -6.97
C TRP A 482 -36.31 -18.79 -6.76
N VAL A 483 -36.81 -19.78 -5.99
CA VAL A 483 -38.21 -19.88 -5.54
C VAL A 483 -38.23 -20.16 -4.04
N PRO A 484 -39.14 -19.53 -3.27
CA PRO A 484 -39.29 -19.85 -1.87
C PRO A 484 -39.88 -21.26 -1.69
N LEU A 485 -39.28 -22.01 -0.77
CA LEU A 485 -39.81 -23.31 -0.37
C LEU A 485 -40.80 -23.11 0.79
N TRP A 486 -42.06 -22.89 0.46
CA TRP A 486 -43.12 -22.82 1.47
C TRP A 486 -43.30 -24.19 2.12
N ARG A 487 -43.03 -24.30 3.44
CA ARG A 487 -43.61 -25.41 4.20
C ARG A 487 -45.15 -25.29 4.05
N LYS A 488 -45.77 -26.25 3.39
CA LYS A 488 -47.25 -26.40 3.49
C LYS A 488 -47.57 -26.46 4.98
N GLY A 489 -47.99 -25.36 5.57
CA GLY A 489 -48.45 -25.32 6.93
C GLY A 489 -49.57 -26.33 7.08
N LYS A 490 -49.46 -27.27 7.99
CA LYS A 490 -50.65 -27.89 8.57
C LYS A 490 -51.47 -26.74 9.15
N GLN A 491 -52.60 -26.44 8.52
CA GLN A 491 -53.64 -25.70 9.20
C GLN A 491 -53.92 -26.47 10.49
N ILE A 492 -53.68 -25.87 11.64
CA ILE A 492 -54.16 -26.29 12.96
C ILE A 492 -55.62 -25.84 13.06
#